data_1f90fb00f7c11f610e1020ffdb91333e
#
_entry.id   1f90fb00f7c11f610e1020ffdb91333e
#
_cell.length_a   1.000
_cell.length_b   1.000
_cell.length_c   1.000
_cell.angle_alpha   90.00
_cell.angle_beta   90.00
_cell.angle_gamma   90.00
#
_symmetry.space_group_name_H-M   'P 1'
#
loop_
_entity.id
_entity.type
_entity.pdbx_description
1 polymer ?
#
loop_
_entity_poly.entity_id
_entity_poly.type
_entity_poly.pdbx_seq_one_letter_code
_entity_poly.pdbx_strand_id
1 'polypeptide(L)'
;KIISDGGIKYSGDIAKALSAGADAVMIGSLFAGSDETPGKLIKKNGKLFKSFRGMGSVGAMNKGSADRYFQKKQKDLSKYVPEGVEGFAKYKGDVKSIIYKLVGGLKSSMGYLGAKKVPNLKNKPNFVKITKAGFYESMVHNVDEVTKDSKYSW
;
A
#
# COMPACT_ATOMS: atom_id res chain seq x y z
N LYS A 1 -4.14 -13.13 -16.46
CA LYS A 1 -3.38 -12.64 -15.30
C LYS A 1 -4.24 -11.65 -14.51
N ILE A 2 -4.15 -11.71 -13.17
CA ILE A 2 -4.95 -10.89 -12.25
C ILE A 2 -3.99 -10.04 -11.42
N ILE A 3 -4.26 -8.74 -11.33
CA ILE A 3 -3.56 -7.81 -10.44
C ILE A 3 -4.54 -7.43 -9.33
N SER A 4 -4.15 -7.66 -8.06
CA SER A 4 -4.90 -7.16 -6.91
C SER A 4 -4.50 -5.70 -6.67
N ASP A 5 -5.42 -4.78 -6.94
CA ASP A 5 -5.18 -3.34 -6.82
C ASP A 5 -5.82 -2.79 -5.54
N GLY A 6 -5.00 -2.13 -4.74
CA GLY A 6 -5.41 -1.49 -3.51
C GLY A 6 -5.38 -2.38 -2.25
N GLY A 7 -5.49 -1.74 -1.10
CA GLY A 7 -5.62 -2.41 0.20
C GLY A 7 -4.33 -2.95 0.81
N ILE A 8 -3.20 -2.92 0.13
CA ILE A 8 -1.91 -3.41 0.66
C ILE A 8 -1.33 -2.38 1.64
N LYS A 9 -1.34 -2.73 2.91
CA LYS A 9 -0.77 -1.94 4.01
C LYS A 9 0.43 -2.62 4.66
N TYR A 10 0.46 -3.94 4.65
CA TYR A 10 1.50 -4.77 5.26
C TYR A 10 1.96 -5.85 4.30
N SER A 11 3.14 -6.41 4.53
CA SER A 11 3.67 -7.52 3.72
C SER A 11 2.75 -8.76 3.72
N GLY A 12 2.05 -9.01 4.83
CA GLY A 12 1.08 -10.10 4.92
C GLY A 12 -0.12 -9.93 3.98
N ASP A 13 -0.48 -8.70 3.60
CA ASP A 13 -1.56 -8.47 2.65
C ASP A 13 -1.16 -8.92 1.24
N ILE A 14 0.12 -8.81 0.89
CA ILE A 14 0.67 -9.35 -0.36
C ILE A 14 0.48 -10.87 -0.40
N ALA A 15 0.85 -11.55 0.68
CA ALA A 15 0.69 -13.01 0.78
C ALA A 15 -0.78 -13.42 0.64
N LYS A 16 -1.69 -12.72 1.32
CA LYS A 16 -3.14 -12.94 1.22
C LYS A 16 -3.65 -12.76 -0.21
N ALA A 17 -3.29 -11.65 -0.88
CA ALA A 17 -3.71 -11.38 -2.24
C ALA A 17 -3.22 -12.44 -3.23
N LEU A 18 -1.94 -12.83 -3.14
CA LEU A 18 -1.37 -13.88 -3.98
C LEU A 18 -1.99 -15.25 -3.71
N SER A 19 -2.26 -15.59 -2.44
CA SER A 19 -2.95 -16.83 -2.07
C SER A 19 -4.40 -16.84 -2.56
N ALA A 20 -5.08 -15.69 -2.57
CA ALA A 20 -6.44 -15.56 -3.10
C ALA A 20 -6.52 -15.67 -4.64
N GLY A 21 -5.39 -15.76 -5.33
CA GLY A 21 -5.35 -16.00 -6.78
C GLY A 21 -4.72 -14.89 -7.62
N ALA A 22 -4.33 -13.75 -7.03
CA ALA A 22 -3.63 -12.71 -7.78
C ALA A 22 -2.27 -13.20 -8.31
N ASP A 23 -1.87 -12.72 -9.47
CA ASP A 23 -0.54 -12.95 -10.04
C ASP A 23 0.45 -11.85 -9.64
N ALA A 24 -0.08 -10.65 -9.36
CA ALA A 24 0.67 -9.49 -8.89
C ALA A 24 -0.19 -8.62 -7.97
N VAL A 25 0.44 -7.69 -7.26
CA VAL A 25 -0.23 -6.68 -6.43
C VAL A 25 0.13 -5.28 -6.92
N MET A 26 -0.84 -4.37 -6.89
CA MET A 26 -0.64 -2.95 -7.12
C MET A 26 -0.52 -2.24 -5.78
N ILE A 27 0.56 -1.49 -5.59
CA ILE A 27 0.86 -0.79 -4.34
C ILE A 27 0.99 0.70 -4.62
N GLY A 28 0.16 1.51 -3.99
CA GLY A 28 0.18 2.97 -4.09
C GLY A 28 0.75 3.63 -2.84
N SER A 29 -0.01 3.64 -1.75
CA SER A 29 0.29 4.42 -0.54
C SER A 29 1.60 4.06 0.15
N LEU A 30 2.02 2.79 0.11
CA LEU A 30 3.30 2.39 0.71
C LEU A 30 4.48 3.01 -0.02
N PHE A 31 4.41 3.20 -1.34
CA PHE A 31 5.47 3.81 -2.13
C PHE A 31 5.38 5.35 -2.17
N ALA A 32 4.23 5.93 -1.85
CA ALA A 32 3.97 7.36 -1.99
C ALA A 32 4.96 8.28 -1.26
N GLY A 33 5.63 7.78 -0.21
CA GLY A 33 6.65 8.52 0.56
C GLY A 33 8.08 8.24 0.16
N SER A 34 8.35 7.44 -0.90
CA SER A 34 9.71 7.11 -1.31
C SER A 34 10.38 8.24 -2.11
N ASP A 35 11.71 8.17 -2.20
CA ASP A 35 12.50 9.14 -2.97
C ASP A 35 12.11 9.15 -4.45
N GLU A 36 11.84 7.97 -5.01
CA GLU A 36 11.57 7.79 -6.44
C GLU A 36 10.16 8.21 -6.84
N THR A 37 9.21 8.34 -5.89
CA THR A 37 7.89 8.86 -6.23
C THR A 37 7.95 10.34 -6.57
N PRO A 38 7.24 10.78 -7.62
CA PRO A 38 7.10 12.21 -7.89
C PRO A 38 6.39 12.89 -6.72
N GLY A 39 6.81 14.10 -6.45
CA GLY A 39 6.24 14.93 -5.38
C GLY A 39 7.32 15.69 -4.63
N LYS A 40 6.94 16.85 -4.10
CA LYS A 40 7.86 17.71 -3.35
C LYS A 40 8.08 17.16 -1.95
N LEU A 41 9.32 17.15 -1.50
CA LEU A 41 9.68 16.91 -0.09
C LEU A 41 9.35 18.16 0.72
N ILE A 42 8.59 18.00 1.79
CA ILE A 42 8.09 19.08 2.64
C ILE A 42 8.40 18.75 4.09
N LYS A 43 8.93 19.73 4.83
CA LYS A 43 9.13 19.62 6.28
C LYS A 43 7.96 20.27 7.01
N LYS A 44 7.24 19.51 7.86
CA LYS A 44 6.12 19.98 8.66
C LYS A 44 6.27 19.45 10.09
N ASN A 45 6.25 20.34 11.08
CA ASN A 45 6.40 19.98 12.50
C ASN A 45 7.64 19.08 12.76
N GLY A 46 8.79 19.41 12.20
CA GLY A 46 10.02 18.65 12.34
C GLY A 46 10.10 17.34 11.55
N LYS A 47 9.00 16.88 10.93
CA LYS A 47 8.91 15.63 10.17
C LYS A 47 8.93 15.89 8.66
N LEU A 48 9.48 14.96 7.90
CA LEU A 48 9.50 15.01 6.44
C LEU A 48 8.31 14.30 5.83
N PHE A 49 7.75 14.90 4.78
CA PHE A 49 6.62 14.39 4.02
C PHE A 49 6.88 14.57 2.52
N LYS A 50 6.27 13.73 1.69
CA LYS A 50 6.14 13.96 0.24
C LYS A 50 4.71 14.32 -0.11
N SER A 51 4.54 15.26 -1.03
CA SER A 51 3.21 15.54 -1.58
C SER A 51 2.71 14.29 -2.32
N PHE A 52 1.49 13.91 -2.05
CA PHE A 52 0.82 12.74 -2.62
C PHE A 52 -0.44 13.18 -3.35
N ARG A 53 -0.64 12.60 -4.52
CA ARG A 53 -1.83 12.84 -5.32
C ARG A 53 -2.31 11.54 -5.96
N GLY A 54 -3.48 11.07 -5.51
CA GLY A 54 -4.13 9.92 -6.12
C GLY A 54 -4.53 10.21 -7.57
N MET A 55 -4.51 9.20 -8.43
CA MET A 55 -4.82 9.33 -9.86
C MET A 55 -6.24 9.82 -10.13
N GLY A 56 -7.21 9.50 -9.25
CA GLY A 56 -8.61 9.95 -9.31
C GLY A 56 -8.87 11.26 -8.55
N SER A 57 -7.84 11.98 -8.11
CA SER A 57 -8.00 13.30 -7.51
C SER A 57 -8.30 14.37 -8.57
N VAL A 58 -8.96 15.45 -8.17
CA VAL A 58 -9.27 16.58 -9.06
C VAL A 58 -8.03 17.12 -9.75
N GLY A 59 -6.94 17.32 -9.02
CA GLY A 59 -5.70 17.84 -9.57
C GLY A 59 -4.98 16.85 -10.52
N ALA A 60 -5.14 15.53 -10.33
CA ALA A 60 -4.63 14.55 -11.27
C ALA A 60 -5.50 14.52 -12.55
N MET A 61 -6.82 14.51 -12.41
CA MET A 61 -7.76 14.53 -13.53
C MET A 61 -7.60 15.78 -14.41
N ASN A 62 -7.39 16.94 -13.80
CA ASN A 62 -7.09 18.17 -14.53
C ASN A 62 -5.80 18.09 -15.34
N LYS A 63 -4.82 17.28 -14.89
CA LYS A 63 -3.53 17.09 -15.58
C LYS A 63 -3.53 15.94 -16.59
N GLY A 64 -4.66 15.25 -16.79
CA GLY A 64 -4.80 14.29 -17.87
C GLY A 64 -5.26 12.89 -17.49
N SER A 65 -5.53 12.57 -16.20
CA SER A 65 -6.01 11.24 -15.80
C SER A 65 -7.53 11.08 -15.80
N ALA A 66 -8.28 12.06 -16.27
CA ALA A 66 -9.75 12.06 -16.25
C ALA A 66 -10.37 10.92 -17.09
N ASP A 67 -9.75 10.58 -18.21
CA ASP A 67 -10.18 9.50 -19.10
C ASP A 67 -10.21 8.13 -18.42
N ARG A 68 -9.30 7.87 -17.46
CA ARG A 68 -9.28 6.65 -16.66
C ARG A 68 -10.52 6.46 -15.78
N TYR A 69 -11.22 7.57 -15.48
CA TYR A 69 -12.42 7.62 -14.65
C TYR A 69 -13.66 7.94 -15.48
N PHE A 70 -13.59 7.70 -16.80
CA PHE A 70 -14.67 7.95 -17.75
C PHE A 70 -15.19 9.41 -17.72
N GLN A 71 -14.33 10.36 -17.32
CA GLN A 71 -14.65 11.76 -17.23
C GLN A 71 -13.94 12.55 -18.34
N LYS A 72 -14.66 13.44 -18.99
CA LYS A 72 -14.08 14.34 -19.99
C LYS A 72 -13.29 15.46 -19.31
N LYS A 73 -12.25 15.95 -19.98
CA LYS A 73 -11.51 17.13 -19.50
C LYS A 73 -12.45 18.30 -19.30
N GLN A 74 -12.45 18.89 -18.11
CA GLN A 74 -13.29 20.00 -17.71
C GLN A 74 -12.47 21.28 -17.57
N LYS A 75 -13.02 22.43 -17.97
CA LYS A 75 -12.46 23.76 -17.65
C LYS A 75 -12.78 24.15 -16.20
N ASP A 76 -13.94 23.76 -15.71
CA ASP A 76 -14.39 24.00 -14.35
C ASP A 76 -14.08 22.77 -13.48
N LEU A 77 -13.18 22.95 -12.53
CA LEU A 77 -12.71 21.88 -11.66
C LEU A 77 -13.80 21.31 -10.73
N SER A 78 -14.83 22.10 -10.43
CA SER A 78 -15.96 21.66 -9.60
C SER A 78 -16.82 20.57 -10.26
N LYS A 79 -16.69 20.40 -11.57
CA LYS A 79 -17.42 19.39 -12.35
C LYS A 79 -16.74 18.00 -12.35
N TYR A 80 -15.53 17.88 -11.81
CA TYR A 80 -14.95 16.57 -11.61
C TYR A 80 -15.55 15.88 -10.39
N VAL A 81 -15.85 14.61 -10.53
CA VAL A 81 -16.23 13.73 -9.41
C VAL A 81 -14.95 13.06 -8.91
N PRO A 82 -14.41 13.44 -7.75
CA PRO A 82 -13.16 12.88 -7.25
C PRO A 82 -13.36 11.45 -6.76
N GLU A 83 -12.50 10.55 -7.20
CA GLU A 83 -12.38 9.16 -6.70
C GLU A 83 -11.06 8.93 -5.96
N GLY A 84 -10.22 9.93 -5.88
CA GLY A 84 -8.93 9.90 -5.21
C GLY A 84 -8.67 11.16 -4.39
N VAL A 85 -7.70 11.07 -3.48
CA VAL A 85 -7.35 12.14 -2.56
C VAL A 85 -5.98 12.76 -2.88
N GLU A 86 -5.80 14.01 -2.49
CA GLU A 86 -4.53 14.70 -2.43
C GLU A 86 -4.14 14.93 -0.97
N GLY A 87 -2.85 14.87 -0.68
CA GLY A 87 -2.37 15.03 0.68
C GLY A 87 -0.86 14.87 0.80
N PHE A 88 -0.43 14.39 1.95
CA PHE A 88 0.97 14.18 2.25
C PHE A 88 1.21 12.78 2.79
N ALA A 89 2.18 12.07 2.22
CA ALA A 89 2.66 10.80 2.74
C ALA A 89 3.91 11.04 3.60
N LYS A 90 4.06 10.33 4.71
CA LYS A 90 5.31 10.35 5.48
C LYS A 90 6.47 9.95 4.57
N TYR A 91 7.57 10.69 4.64
CA TYR A 91 8.79 10.33 3.93
C TYR A 91 9.38 9.04 4.49
N LYS A 92 9.81 8.15 3.62
CA LYS A 92 10.25 6.79 3.94
C LYS A 92 11.64 6.44 3.41
N GLY A 93 12.32 7.36 2.72
CA GLY A 93 13.61 7.10 2.06
C GLY A 93 13.45 6.35 0.74
N ASP A 94 14.46 5.58 0.38
CA ASP A 94 14.53 4.88 -0.91
C ASP A 94 13.52 3.72 -1.00
N VAL A 95 13.03 3.46 -2.21
CA VAL A 95 12.06 2.40 -2.48
C VAL A 95 12.66 1.00 -2.28
N LYS A 96 13.97 0.82 -2.40
CA LYS A 96 14.63 -0.48 -2.22
C LYS A 96 14.44 -0.99 -0.80
N SER A 97 14.59 -0.11 0.19
CA SER A 97 14.35 -0.44 1.60
C SER A 97 12.90 -0.88 1.85
N ILE A 98 11.94 -0.21 1.23
CA ILE A 98 10.53 -0.56 1.33
C ILE A 98 10.29 -1.94 0.70
N ILE A 99 10.79 -2.17 -0.52
CA ILE A 99 10.65 -3.45 -1.24
C ILE A 99 11.34 -4.57 -0.46
N TYR A 100 12.51 -4.33 0.09
CA TYR A 100 13.23 -5.32 0.89
C TYR A 100 12.39 -5.82 2.07
N LYS A 101 11.79 -4.90 2.82
CA LYS A 101 10.90 -5.23 3.95
C LYS A 101 9.65 -6.01 3.48
N LEU A 102 9.01 -5.58 2.39
CA LEU A 102 7.82 -6.24 1.84
C LEU A 102 8.12 -7.66 1.35
N VAL A 103 9.24 -7.84 0.64
CA VAL A 103 9.68 -9.14 0.16
C VAL A 103 10.11 -10.05 1.32
N GLY A 104 10.76 -9.50 2.34
CA GLY A 104 11.11 -10.23 3.57
C GLY A 104 9.87 -10.80 4.26
N GLY A 105 8.85 -9.96 4.47
CA GLY A 105 7.59 -10.42 5.07
C GLY A 105 6.81 -11.41 4.20
N LEU A 106 6.85 -11.26 2.85
CA LEU A 106 6.29 -12.26 1.94
C LEU A 106 7.01 -13.61 2.08
N LYS A 107 8.35 -13.62 2.13
CA LYS A 107 9.14 -14.85 2.35
C LYS A 107 8.78 -15.52 3.68
N SER A 108 8.62 -14.74 4.75
CA SER A 108 8.18 -15.28 6.05
C SER A 108 6.80 -15.92 5.96
N SER A 109 5.84 -15.25 5.30
CA SER A 109 4.50 -15.78 5.04
C SER A 109 4.55 -17.08 4.22
N MET A 110 5.41 -17.15 3.20
CA MET A 110 5.63 -18.37 2.41
C MET A 110 6.16 -19.50 3.27
N GLY A 111 7.07 -19.21 4.21
CA GLY A 111 7.58 -20.19 5.18
C GLY A 111 6.47 -20.76 6.05
N TYR A 112 5.61 -19.93 6.62
CA TYR A 112 4.46 -20.37 7.43
C TYR A 112 3.46 -21.23 6.64
N LEU A 113 3.30 -20.97 5.34
CA LEU A 113 2.40 -21.70 4.46
C LEU A 113 3.04 -22.92 3.78
N GLY A 114 4.33 -23.20 4.03
CA GLY A 114 5.06 -24.26 3.36
C GLY A 114 5.24 -24.07 1.86
N ALA A 115 5.11 -22.84 1.36
CA ALA A 115 5.19 -22.51 -0.06
C ALA A 115 6.64 -22.23 -0.50
N LYS A 116 7.25 -23.14 -1.24
CA LYS A 116 8.63 -23.00 -1.75
C LYS A 116 8.76 -21.96 -2.86
N LYS A 117 7.69 -21.68 -3.61
CA LYS A 117 7.64 -20.72 -4.72
C LYS A 117 6.34 -19.91 -4.62
N VAL A 118 6.35 -18.67 -5.13
CA VAL A 118 5.15 -17.79 -5.12
C VAL A 118 3.92 -18.47 -5.72
N PRO A 119 3.99 -19.17 -6.88
CA PRO A 119 2.83 -19.89 -7.39
C PRO A 119 2.22 -20.92 -6.44
N ASN A 120 3.01 -21.49 -5.53
CA ASN A 120 2.53 -22.46 -4.55
C ASN A 120 1.57 -21.85 -3.51
N LEU A 121 1.59 -20.52 -3.33
CA LEU A 121 0.65 -19.81 -2.46
C LEU A 121 -0.82 -20.03 -2.89
N LYS A 122 -1.06 -20.28 -4.17
CA LYS A 122 -2.40 -20.57 -4.72
C LYS A 122 -2.88 -22.00 -4.47
N ASN A 123 -2.00 -22.88 -3.95
CA ASN A 123 -2.32 -24.28 -3.75
C ASN A 123 -3.15 -24.48 -2.47
N LYS A 124 -4.49 -24.46 -2.63
CA LYS A 124 -5.44 -24.73 -1.55
C LYS A 124 -5.25 -23.83 -0.31
N PRO A 125 -5.27 -22.49 -0.47
CA PRO A 125 -5.17 -21.60 0.67
C PRO A 125 -6.38 -21.79 1.59
N ASN A 126 -6.12 -21.88 2.89
CA ASN A 126 -7.20 -21.92 3.89
C ASN A 126 -7.31 -20.53 4.54
N PHE A 127 -8.38 -19.81 4.20
CA PHE A 127 -8.68 -18.51 4.79
C PHE A 127 -9.62 -18.67 5.97
N VAL A 128 -9.23 -18.11 7.11
CA VAL A 128 -10.03 -18.08 8.32
C VAL A 128 -10.56 -16.67 8.55
N LYS A 129 -11.87 -16.56 8.76
CA LYS A 129 -12.49 -15.29 9.14
C LYS A 129 -12.23 -15.04 10.62
N ILE A 130 -11.65 -13.87 10.95
CA ILE A 130 -11.40 -13.46 12.33
C ILE A 130 -12.35 -12.35 12.75
N THR A 131 -12.62 -12.24 14.04
CA THR A 131 -13.37 -11.14 14.64
C THR A 131 -12.49 -9.90 14.79
N LYS A 132 -13.11 -8.73 15.06
CA LYS A 132 -12.35 -7.52 15.42
C LYS A 132 -11.48 -7.75 16.66
N ALA A 133 -11.99 -8.44 17.69
CA ALA A 133 -11.22 -8.77 18.88
C ALA A 133 -10.00 -9.63 18.55
N GLY A 134 -10.15 -10.68 17.74
CA GLY A 134 -9.01 -11.50 17.28
C GLY A 134 -8.01 -10.71 16.44
N PHE A 135 -8.48 -9.73 15.66
CA PHE A 135 -7.58 -8.83 14.94
C PHE A 135 -6.76 -7.95 15.89
N TYR A 136 -7.39 -7.33 16.90
CA TYR A 136 -6.68 -6.52 17.89
C TYR A 136 -5.71 -7.37 18.72
N GLU A 137 -6.11 -8.58 19.13
CA GLU A 137 -5.23 -9.51 19.85
C GLU A 137 -4.00 -9.92 19.01
N SER A 138 -4.11 -9.96 17.69
CA SER A 138 -2.98 -10.24 16.79
C SER A 138 -2.00 -9.08 16.61
N MET A 139 -2.34 -7.89 17.11
CA MET A 139 -1.46 -6.71 17.08
C MET A 139 -0.49 -6.75 18.28
N VAL A 140 0.54 -5.92 18.21
CA VAL A 140 1.45 -5.74 19.35
C VAL A 140 0.67 -5.13 20.52
N HIS A 141 0.71 -5.77 21.66
CA HIS A 141 0.13 -5.32 22.92
C HIS A 141 1.13 -5.54 24.06
N ASN A 142 0.91 -4.91 25.19
CA ASN A 142 1.79 -4.94 26.38
C ASN A 142 3.24 -4.47 26.08
N VAL A 143 3.39 -3.52 25.15
CA VAL A 143 4.67 -2.89 24.81
C VAL A 143 4.41 -1.38 24.72
N ASP A 144 5.09 -0.59 25.55
CA ASP A 144 4.89 0.88 25.63
C ASP A 144 5.46 1.60 24.39
N GLU A 145 6.58 1.11 23.85
CA GLU A 145 7.19 1.65 22.63
C GLU A 145 7.55 0.55 21.64
N VAL A 146 7.24 0.82 20.35
CA VAL A 146 7.65 -0.04 19.24
C VAL A 146 8.86 0.57 18.57
N THR A 147 9.97 -0.14 18.52
CA THR A 147 11.20 0.36 17.89
C THR A 147 11.00 0.63 16.41
N LYS A 148 11.79 1.57 15.86
CA LYS A 148 11.71 1.97 14.45
C LYS A 148 11.91 0.83 13.45
N ASP A 149 12.61 -0.23 13.86
CA ASP A 149 12.90 -1.39 13.00
C ASP A 149 11.86 -2.49 13.06
N SER A 150 10.78 -2.30 13.82
CA SER A 150 9.68 -3.26 13.87
C SER A 150 8.80 -3.20 12.61
N LYS A 151 8.04 -4.28 12.35
CA LYS A 151 7.05 -4.31 11.26
C LYS A 151 5.95 -3.26 11.36
N TYR A 152 5.79 -2.60 12.50
CA TYR A 152 4.77 -1.56 12.75
C TYR A 152 5.31 -0.14 12.61
N SER A 153 6.59 0.05 12.29
CA SER A 153 7.26 1.35 12.19
C SER A 153 7.19 1.98 10.79
N TRP A 154 6.00 2.01 10.17
CA TRP A 154 5.78 2.66 8.86
C TRP A 154 5.41 4.15 8.98
#